data_d91ba25f36e3c896e0cdcc3c241f01c0
#
_entry.id   d91ba25f36e3c896e0cdcc3c241f01c0
#
_cell.length_a   1.000
_cell.length_b   1.000
_cell.length_c   1.000
_cell.angle_alpha   90.00
_cell.angle_beta   90.00
_cell.angle_gamma   90.00
#
_symmetry.space_group_name_H-M   'P 1'
#
loop_
_entity.id
_entity.type
_entity.pdbx_description
1 polymer ?
#
loop_
_entity_poly.entity_id
_entity_poly.type
_entity_poly.pdbx_seq_one_letter_code
_entity_poly.pdbx_strand_id
1 'polypeptide(L)'
;PYGGEPTDIAIDGGRIVPHVDNPDTTIDGSGLIALPGLVDLHTHLREPGKEDAETVLTGSQSAARGGYTCVHAMANTQPVADNAGVVEQVWNLGRQAGYTEVVPIGAVTVGQEGTALAELGAMASSAAGVRIFSDDGMCVHDPLLMRRALEYVKSFNGIIAQHAQEPRLTEGAQMNEGVVSAELGLPGWPAVAEEAIIAR
;
A
#
# COMPACT_ATOMS: atom_id res chain seq x y z
N PRO A 1 18.78 13.31 14.96
CA PRO A 1 19.88 13.62 14.06
C PRO A 1 20.71 12.36 13.85
N TYR A 2 20.99 12.04 12.61
CA TYR A 2 21.90 10.96 12.27
C TYR A 2 23.30 11.32 12.78
N GLY A 3 23.92 10.47 13.64
CA GLY A 3 25.23 10.72 14.20
C GLY A 3 25.23 11.18 15.66
N GLY A 4 24.23 10.77 16.44
CA GLY A 4 24.29 10.88 17.91
C GLY A 4 25.39 9.99 18.51
N GLU A 5 25.74 10.27 19.77
CA GLU A 5 26.64 9.40 20.54
C GLU A 5 26.03 7.99 20.62
N PRO A 6 26.88 6.93 20.59
CA PRO A 6 26.43 5.57 20.82
C PRO A 6 25.61 5.46 22.10
N THR A 7 24.48 4.79 22.04
CA THR A 7 23.61 4.61 23.20
C THR A 7 22.97 3.22 23.17
N ASP A 8 22.70 2.67 24.33
CA ASP A 8 21.94 1.44 24.43
C ASP A 8 20.45 1.69 24.23
N ILE A 9 19.78 0.73 23.62
CA ILE A 9 18.32 0.71 23.46
C ILE A 9 17.77 -0.46 24.27
N ALA A 10 17.03 -0.16 25.32
CA ALA A 10 16.36 -1.17 26.13
C ALA A 10 14.89 -1.32 25.64
N ILE A 11 14.43 -2.57 25.53
CA ILE A 11 13.07 -2.90 25.09
C ILE A 11 12.44 -3.81 26.13
N ASP A 12 11.23 -3.44 26.58
CA ASP A 12 10.40 -4.26 27.47
C ASP A 12 8.94 -4.18 27.01
N GLY A 13 8.27 -5.34 26.98
CA GLY A 13 6.87 -5.43 26.53
C GLY A 13 6.60 -4.83 25.14
N GLY A 14 7.59 -4.91 24.22
CA GLY A 14 7.50 -4.36 22.86
C GLY A 14 7.63 -2.83 22.78
N ARG A 15 8.11 -2.17 23.84
CA ARG A 15 8.31 -0.71 23.91
C ARG A 15 9.75 -0.38 24.27
N ILE A 16 10.25 0.73 23.71
CA ILE A 16 11.53 1.31 24.15
C ILE A 16 11.33 1.90 25.54
N VAL A 17 12.18 1.48 26.46
CA VAL A 17 12.19 1.92 27.87
C VAL A 17 13.57 2.48 28.24
N PRO A 18 13.67 3.27 29.32
CA PRO A 18 14.97 3.86 29.72
C PRO A 18 16.00 2.80 30.12
N HIS A 19 15.59 1.71 30.73
CA HIS A 19 16.48 0.66 31.25
C HIS A 19 15.73 -0.65 31.50
N VAL A 20 16.46 -1.77 31.41
CA VAL A 20 16.03 -3.13 31.83
C VAL A 20 17.15 -3.75 32.68
N ASP A 21 16.86 -4.09 33.93
CA ASP A 21 17.87 -4.56 34.87
C ASP A 21 18.49 -5.93 34.50
N ASN A 22 17.69 -6.86 34.02
CA ASN A 22 18.11 -8.23 33.67
C ASN A 22 17.46 -8.60 32.30
N PRO A 23 18.04 -8.17 31.18
CA PRO A 23 17.49 -8.48 29.87
C PRO A 23 17.60 -9.98 29.55
N ASP A 24 16.54 -10.57 29.01
CA ASP A 24 16.54 -11.96 28.54
C ASP A 24 17.50 -12.16 27.36
N THR A 25 17.70 -11.11 26.56
CA THR A 25 18.58 -11.13 25.37
C THR A 25 19.33 -9.81 25.25
N THR A 26 20.62 -9.89 24.96
CA THR A 26 21.45 -8.73 24.61
C THR A 26 22.00 -8.91 23.19
N ILE A 27 21.84 -7.92 22.35
CA ILE A 27 22.36 -7.91 20.98
C ILE A 27 23.48 -6.87 20.90
N ASP A 28 24.67 -7.26 20.45
CA ASP A 28 25.75 -6.32 20.18
C ASP A 28 25.40 -5.50 18.93
N GLY A 29 25.09 -4.23 19.16
CA GLY A 29 24.79 -3.24 18.12
C GLY A 29 25.97 -2.37 17.73
N SER A 30 27.21 -2.72 18.13
CA SER A 30 28.40 -1.93 17.82
C SER A 30 28.57 -1.71 16.31
N GLY A 31 28.67 -0.47 15.89
CA GLY A 31 28.78 -0.08 14.47
C GLY A 31 27.44 -0.12 13.68
N LEU A 32 26.33 -0.44 14.31
CA LEU A 32 25.01 -0.40 13.69
C LEU A 32 24.32 0.95 13.94
N ILE A 33 23.34 1.26 13.08
CA ILE A 33 22.48 2.43 13.19
C ILE A 33 21.06 1.94 13.47
N ALA A 34 20.48 2.38 14.58
CA ALA A 34 19.08 2.12 14.86
C ALA A 34 18.18 3.10 14.08
N LEU A 35 17.25 2.55 13.32
CA LEU A 35 16.27 3.30 12.54
C LEU A 35 14.85 2.86 12.94
N PRO A 36 13.84 3.73 12.77
CA PRO A 36 12.46 3.26 12.75
C PRO A 36 12.29 2.18 11.69
N GLY A 37 11.43 1.19 11.95
CA GLY A 37 11.08 0.17 10.97
C GLY A 37 10.56 0.81 9.68
N LEU A 38 10.90 0.23 8.54
CA LEU A 38 10.43 0.71 7.25
C LEU A 38 8.93 0.43 7.09
N VAL A 39 8.24 1.32 6.39
CA VAL A 39 6.82 1.17 6.03
C VAL A 39 6.71 1.26 4.51
N ASP A 40 6.07 0.28 3.89
CA ASP A 40 5.76 0.31 2.48
C ASP A 40 4.26 0.56 2.29
N LEU A 41 3.93 1.66 1.61
CA LEU A 41 2.54 2.07 1.39
C LEU A 41 1.91 1.44 0.15
N HIS A 42 2.67 0.64 -0.63
CA HIS A 42 2.22 0.10 -1.91
C HIS A 42 2.87 -1.24 -2.22
N THR A 43 2.24 -2.33 -1.81
CA THR A 43 2.72 -3.68 -2.09
C THR A 43 1.63 -4.56 -2.72
N HIS A 44 2.06 -5.59 -3.46
CA HIS A 44 1.18 -6.57 -4.04
C HIS A 44 1.45 -7.95 -3.45
N LEU A 45 0.65 -8.36 -2.46
CA LEU A 45 0.79 -9.68 -1.83
C LEU A 45 0.03 -10.78 -2.57
N ARG A 46 -0.71 -10.45 -3.63
CA ARG A 46 -1.34 -11.34 -4.60
C ARG A 46 -2.43 -12.28 -4.06
N GLU A 47 -2.53 -12.45 -2.77
CA GLU A 47 -3.55 -13.28 -2.10
C GLU A 47 -4.67 -12.40 -1.54
N PRO A 48 -5.95 -12.73 -1.79
CA PRO A 48 -6.44 -13.92 -2.50
C PRO A 48 -6.35 -13.83 -4.03
N GLY A 49 -6.26 -15.00 -4.66
CA GLY A 49 -6.56 -15.21 -6.08
C GLY A 49 -5.37 -15.34 -7.05
N LYS A 50 -4.14 -15.09 -6.59
CA LYS A 50 -2.90 -15.30 -7.37
C LYS A 50 -1.78 -15.84 -6.48
N GLU A 51 -2.10 -16.83 -5.68
CA GLU A 51 -1.22 -17.46 -4.68
C GLU A 51 -0.02 -18.16 -5.29
N ASP A 52 -0.09 -18.49 -6.58
CA ASP A 52 1.02 -19.04 -7.35
C ASP A 52 2.15 -18.03 -7.56
N ALA A 53 1.83 -16.74 -7.56
CA ALA A 53 2.84 -15.68 -7.70
C ALA A 53 3.38 -15.23 -6.33
N GLU A 54 2.50 -15.01 -5.36
CA GLU A 54 2.86 -14.56 -4.01
C GLU A 54 1.72 -14.86 -3.04
N THR A 55 2.05 -15.10 -1.77
CA THR A 55 1.07 -15.19 -0.68
C THR A 55 1.32 -14.11 0.35
N VAL A 56 0.34 -13.82 1.20
CA VAL A 56 0.52 -12.89 2.32
C VAL A 56 1.64 -13.38 3.24
N LEU A 57 1.78 -14.68 3.43
CA LEU A 57 2.85 -15.27 4.23
C LEU A 57 4.23 -15.00 3.62
N THR A 58 4.45 -15.34 2.34
CA THR A 58 5.77 -15.21 1.71
C THR A 58 6.16 -13.75 1.50
N GLY A 59 5.21 -12.91 1.11
CA GLY A 59 5.44 -11.47 0.97
C GLY A 59 5.76 -10.78 2.29
N SER A 60 5.06 -11.13 3.38
CA SER A 60 5.36 -10.58 4.71
C SER A 60 6.72 -11.06 5.26
N GLN A 61 7.13 -12.31 4.97
CA GLN A 61 8.48 -12.80 5.29
C GLN A 61 9.55 -12.01 4.53
N SER A 62 9.34 -11.76 3.25
CA SER A 62 10.25 -10.96 2.42
C SER A 62 10.37 -9.54 2.95
N ALA A 63 9.25 -8.90 3.29
CA ALA A 63 9.20 -7.57 3.86
C ALA A 63 9.97 -7.49 5.19
N ALA A 64 9.73 -8.42 6.11
CA ALA A 64 10.43 -8.47 7.39
C ALA A 64 11.96 -8.61 7.21
N ARG A 65 12.41 -9.43 6.25
CA ARG A 65 13.83 -9.55 5.90
C ARG A 65 14.42 -8.26 5.33
N GLY A 66 13.62 -7.45 4.67
CA GLY A 66 14.00 -6.13 4.16
C GLY A 66 13.98 -5.03 5.23
N GLY A 67 13.58 -5.33 6.46
CA GLY A 67 13.46 -4.33 7.55
C GLY A 67 12.12 -3.58 7.55
N TYR A 68 11.13 -4.06 6.81
CA TYR A 68 9.78 -3.50 6.82
C TYR A 68 8.99 -4.05 8.01
N THR A 69 8.44 -3.15 8.79
CA THR A 69 7.58 -3.48 9.94
C THR A 69 6.09 -3.39 9.61
N CYS A 70 5.77 -2.70 8.51
CA CYS A 70 4.41 -2.57 8.02
C CYS A 70 4.42 -2.49 6.48
N VAL A 71 3.48 -3.19 5.85
CA VAL A 71 3.24 -3.12 4.41
C VAL A 71 1.75 -2.95 4.12
N HIS A 72 1.43 -2.12 3.12
CA HIS A 72 0.05 -1.90 2.69
C HIS A 72 -0.22 -2.72 1.42
N ALA A 73 -1.15 -3.68 1.54
CA ALA A 73 -1.51 -4.59 0.46
C ALA A 73 -2.57 -3.97 -0.45
N MET A 74 -2.24 -3.78 -1.73
CA MET A 74 -3.12 -3.20 -2.74
C MET A 74 -4.36 -4.02 -3.02
N ALA A 75 -5.43 -3.35 -3.46
CA ALA A 75 -6.76 -3.89 -3.62
C ALA A 75 -6.95 -4.83 -4.82
N ASN A 76 -5.97 -4.93 -5.73
CA ASN A 76 -6.06 -5.69 -6.98
C ASN A 76 -5.87 -7.21 -6.81
N THR A 77 -6.53 -7.75 -5.83
CA THR A 77 -6.68 -9.18 -5.54
C THR A 77 -7.82 -9.80 -6.38
N GLN A 78 -8.07 -11.09 -6.24
CA GLN A 78 -9.20 -11.75 -6.87
C GLN A 78 -9.90 -12.70 -5.88
N PRO A 79 -11.10 -12.33 -5.41
CA PRO A 79 -11.85 -11.11 -5.78
C PRO A 79 -11.14 -9.83 -5.37
N VAL A 80 -11.50 -8.72 -6.04
CA VAL A 80 -11.00 -7.39 -5.69
C VAL A 80 -11.38 -7.04 -4.24
N ALA A 81 -10.49 -6.36 -3.52
CA ALA A 81 -10.72 -5.94 -2.14
C ALA A 81 -11.63 -4.69 -2.09
N ASP A 82 -12.88 -4.83 -2.55
CA ASP A 82 -13.89 -3.77 -2.68
C ASP A 82 -15.00 -3.86 -1.62
N ASN A 83 -14.90 -4.79 -0.70
CA ASN A 83 -15.86 -5.04 0.37
C ASN A 83 -15.17 -5.49 1.68
N ALA A 84 -15.90 -5.45 2.79
CA ALA A 84 -15.38 -5.79 4.11
C ALA A 84 -14.80 -7.22 4.20
N GLY A 85 -15.44 -8.19 3.57
CA GLY A 85 -15.02 -9.61 3.66
C GLY A 85 -13.63 -9.85 3.11
N VAL A 86 -13.30 -9.27 1.95
CA VAL A 86 -11.98 -9.44 1.32
C VAL A 86 -10.88 -8.71 2.09
N VAL A 87 -11.12 -7.48 2.54
CA VAL A 87 -10.11 -6.75 3.34
C VAL A 87 -9.85 -7.43 4.68
N GLU A 88 -10.89 -7.98 5.33
CA GLU A 88 -10.72 -8.76 6.57
C GLU A 88 -9.96 -10.06 6.32
N GLN A 89 -10.15 -10.71 5.18
CA GLN A 89 -9.38 -11.90 4.81
C GLN A 89 -7.89 -11.58 4.72
N VAL A 90 -7.51 -10.54 3.97
CA VAL A 90 -6.11 -10.11 3.83
C VAL A 90 -5.51 -9.75 5.19
N TRP A 91 -6.24 -8.97 6.00
CA TRP A 91 -5.81 -8.59 7.34
C TRP A 91 -5.58 -9.79 8.26
N ASN A 92 -6.51 -10.77 8.24
CA ASN A 92 -6.39 -11.99 9.04
C ASN A 92 -5.20 -12.86 8.60
N LEU A 93 -4.95 -12.98 7.28
CA LEU A 93 -3.79 -13.68 6.74
C LEU A 93 -2.48 -13.02 7.22
N GLY A 94 -2.42 -11.69 7.21
CA GLY A 94 -1.27 -10.95 7.75
C GLY A 94 -1.02 -11.22 9.24
N ARG A 95 -2.08 -11.25 10.04
CA ARG A 95 -1.99 -11.58 11.47
C ARG A 95 -1.54 -13.01 11.73
N GLN A 96 -2.01 -13.96 10.92
CA GLN A 96 -1.60 -15.36 11.01
C GLN A 96 -0.14 -15.54 10.59
N ALA A 97 0.32 -14.81 9.58
CA ALA A 97 1.71 -14.83 9.14
C ALA A 97 2.68 -14.34 10.22
N GLY A 98 2.35 -13.27 10.94
CA GLY A 98 3.05 -12.80 12.13
C GLY A 98 4.46 -12.24 11.91
N TYR A 99 4.83 -11.87 10.67
CA TYR A 99 6.18 -11.35 10.34
C TYR A 99 6.23 -9.83 10.30
N THR A 100 5.27 -9.20 9.68
CA THR A 100 5.13 -7.74 9.58
C THR A 100 3.65 -7.39 9.66
N GLU A 101 3.33 -6.17 10.01
CA GLU A 101 1.95 -5.70 9.94
C GLU A 101 1.51 -5.63 8.47
N VAL A 102 0.39 -6.27 8.15
CA VAL A 102 -0.23 -6.21 6.82
C VAL A 102 -1.51 -5.41 6.92
N VAL A 103 -1.51 -4.24 6.30
CA VAL A 103 -2.66 -3.32 6.27
C VAL A 103 -3.30 -3.39 4.88
N PRO A 104 -4.52 -3.89 4.74
CA PRO A 104 -5.18 -3.90 3.44
C PRO A 104 -5.58 -2.51 2.99
N ILE A 105 -5.40 -2.22 1.70
CA ILE A 105 -5.98 -1.09 1.00
C ILE A 105 -7.28 -1.57 0.36
N GLY A 106 -8.36 -0.80 0.49
CA GLY A 106 -9.63 -1.08 -0.17
C GLY A 106 -9.68 -0.49 -1.58
N ALA A 107 -10.44 -1.11 -2.50
CA ALA A 107 -10.72 -0.48 -3.79
C ALA A 107 -11.62 0.75 -3.61
N VAL A 108 -11.44 1.75 -4.45
CA VAL A 108 -12.31 2.93 -4.52
C VAL A 108 -13.63 2.58 -5.19
N THR A 109 -13.56 1.76 -6.26
CA THR A 109 -14.72 1.40 -7.07
C THR A 109 -14.95 -0.11 -7.07
N VAL A 110 -16.19 -0.51 -7.27
CA VAL A 110 -16.58 -1.93 -7.39
C VAL A 110 -15.78 -2.57 -8.52
N GLY A 111 -15.11 -3.68 -8.22
CA GLY A 111 -14.28 -4.41 -9.18
C GLY A 111 -13.14 -3.59 -9.79
N GLN A 112 -12.83 -2.40 -9.27
CA GLN A 112 -11.90 -1.43 -9.88
C GLN A 112 -12.31 -1.00 -11.31
N GLU A 113 -13.61 -0.99 -11.59
CA GLU A 113 -14.17 -0.68 -12.92
C GLU A 113 -14.38 0.83 -13.16
N GLY A 114 -14.21 1.68 -12.15
CA GLY A 114 -14.39 3.13 -12.26
C GLY A 114 -15.83 3.59 -12.50
N THR A 115 -16.84 2.75 -12.23
CA THR A 115 -18.26 3.01 -12.57
C THR A 115 -19.14 3.31 -11.36
N ALA A 116 -18.84 2.73 -10.19
CA ALA A 116 -19.57 2.93 -8.95
C ALA A 116 -18.63 2.80 -7.75
N LEU A 117 -18.91 3.53 -6.65
CA LEU A 117 -18.11 3.42 -5.42
C LEU A 117 -18.26 2.04 -4.80
N ALA A 118 -17.15 1.49 -4.31
CA ALA A 118 -17.10 0.30 -3.48
C ALA A 118 -17.70 0.56 -2.08
N GLU A 119 -17.70 -0.44 -1.23
CA GLU A 119 -18.24 -0.36 0.14
C GLU A 119 -17.25 0.31 1.11
N LEU A 120 -16.80 1.55 0.79
CA LEU A 120 -15.74 2.26 1.53
C LEU A 120 -16.03 2.35 3.03
N GLY A 121 -17.27 2.70 3.41
CA GLY A 121 -17.67 2.82 4.82
C GLY A 121 -17.71 1.48 5.55
N ALA A 122 -18.13 0.40 4.89
CA ALA A 122 -18.12 -0.94 5.45
C ALA A 122 -16.68 -1.43 5.67
N MET A 123 -15.79 -1.25 4.70
CA MET A 123 -14.36 -1.56 4.84
C MET A 123 -13.70 -0.75 5.97
N ALA A 124 -14.04 0.53 6.07
CA ALA A 124 -13.52 1.40 7.14
C ALA A 124 -14.00 0.99 8.55
N SER A 125 -15.19 0.40 8.64
CA SER A 125 -15.82 -0.03 9.90
C SER A 125 -15.55 -1.52 10.23
N SER A 126 -14.91 -2.25 9.31
CA SER A 126 -14.54 -3.65 9.48
C SER A 126 -13.43 -3.84 10.52
N ALA A 127 -13.15 -5.09 10.89
CA ALA A 127 -12.03 -5.42 11.77
C ALA A 127 -10.67 -5.00 11.18
N ALA A 128 -10.54 -4.95 9.85
CA ALA A 128 -9.35 -4.46 9.16
C ALA A 128 -9.17 -2.93 9.27
N GLY A 129 -10.23 -2.19 9.54
CA GLY A 129 -10.18 -0.75 9.80
C GLY A 129 -9.58 0.07 8.66
N VAL A 130 -9.89 -0.26 7.41
CA VAL A 130 -9.30 0.34 6.21
C VAL A 130 -9.39 1.87 6.22
N ARG A 131 -8.30 2.54 5.89
CA ARG A 131 -8.22 4.01 5.80
C ARG A 131 -7.66 4.51 4.48
N ILE A 132 -7.02 3.65 3.70
CA ILE A 132 -6.47 4.00 2.37
C ILE A 132 -7.26 3.22 1.33
N PHE A 133 -7.65 3.91 0.26
CA PHE A 133 -8.41 3.33 -0.85
C PHE A 133 -7.73 3.67 -2.17
N SER A 134 -7.62 2.67 -3.05
CA SER A 134 -6.96 2.82 -4.34
C SER A 134 -7.51 1.83 -5.36
N ASP A 135 -7.69 2.27 -6.58
CA ASP A 135 -7.89 1.38 -7.73
C ASP A 135 -6.57 1.14 -8.47
N ASP A 136 -5.50 0.88 -7.70
CA ASP A 136 -4.16 0.70 -8.28
C ASP A 136 -4.14 -0.25 -9.48
N GLY A 137 -3.40 0.16 -10.51
CA GLY A 137 -3.38 -0.43 -11.84
C GLY A 137 -4.51 0.07 -12.74
N MET A 138 -5.54 0.70 -12.17
CA MET A 138 -6.65 1.36 -12.87
C MET A 138 -6.80 2.79 -12.37
N CYS A 139 -7.24 3.70 -13.24
CA CYS A 139 -7.46 5.09 -12.86
C CYS A 139 -8.94 5.37 -12.63
N VAL A 140 -9.31 5.91 -11.48
CA VAL A 140 -10.64 6.51 -11.31
C VAL A 140 -10.66 7.84 -12.06
N HIS A 141 -10.94 7.78 -13.36
CA HIS A 141 -10.85 8.92 -14.25
C HIS A 141 -12.14 9.76 -14.35
N ASP A 142 -13.27 9.25 -13.85
CA ASP A 142 -14.49 10.05 -13.75
C ASP A 142 -14.37 11.10 -12.63
N PRO A 143 -14.39 12.41 -12.93
CA PRO A 143 -14.18 13.44 -11.93
C PRO A 143 -15.33 13.54 -10.91
N LEU A 144 -16.55 13.19 -11.29
CA LEU A 144 -17.68 13.18 -10.36
C LEU A 144 -17.56 12.03 -9.36
N LEU A 145 -17.21 10.84 -9.84
CA LEU A 145 -17.02 9.66 -9.00
C LEU A 145 -15.86 9.88 -8.02
N MET A 146 -14.73 10.40 -8.50
CA MET A 146 -13.58 10.75 -7.65
C MET A 146 -13.97 11.78 -6.59
N ARG A 147 -14.70 12.83 -6.97
CA ARG A 147 -15.20 13.82 -6.02
C ARG A 147 -16.07 13.19 -4.94
N ARG A 148 -16.99 12.28 -5.30
CA ARG A 148 -17.85 11.57 -4.34
C ARG A 148 -17.04 10.67 -3.42
N ALA A 149 -16.02 9.97 -3.93
CA ALA A 149 -15.08 9.19 -3.12
C ALA A 149 -14.39 10.08 -2.08
N LEU A 150 -13.81 11.20 -2.50
CA LEU A 150 -13.12 12.15 -1.61
C LEU A 150 -14.05 12.77 -0.55
N GLU A 151 -15.29 13.09 -0.91
CA GLU A 151 -16.29 13.57 0.03
C GLU A 151 -16.65 12.49 1.07
N TYR A 152 -16.83 11.25 0.62
CA TYR A 152 -17.27 10.15 1.48
C TYR A 152 -16.21 9.73 2.49
N VAL A 153 -14.95 9.59 2.06
CA VAL A 153 -13.88 9.13 2.95
C VAL A 153 -13.58 10.10 4.10
N LYS A 154 -13.96 11.37 3.98
CA LYS A 154 -13.84 12.35 5.07
C LYS A 154 -14.59 11.94 6.34
N SER A 155 -15.72 11.24 6.21
CA SER A 155 -16.55 10.84 7.36
C SER A 155 -15.83 9.90 8.34
N PHE A 156 -14.76 9.22 7.89
CA PHE A 156 -13.96 8.30 8.70
C PHE A 156 -12.45 8.53 8.58
N ASN A 157 -12.03 9.75 8.17
CA ASN A 157 -10.63 10.13 7.99
C ASN A 157 -9.86 9.21 7.01
N GLY A 158 -10.53 8.79 5.94
CA GLY A 158 -9.92 8.00 4.89
C GLY A 158 -9.12 8.84 3.89
N ILE A 159 -8.28 8.17 3.13
CA ILE A 159 -7.41 8.74 2.10
C ILE A 159 -7.65 8.01 0.79
N ILE A 160 -7.69 8.73 -0.32
CA ILE A 160 -7.65 8.15 -1.66
C ILE A 160 -6.21 8.24 -2.18
N ALA A 161 -5.63 7.10 -2.56
CA ALA A 161 -4.36 7.01 -3.27
C ALA A 161 -4.66 6.75 -4.75
N GLN A 162 -4.57 7.81 -5.56
CA GLN A 162 -4.95 7.74 -6.96
C GLN A 162 -3.82 7.15 -7.82
N HIS A 163 -4.17 6.17 -8.66
CA HIS A 163 -3.35 5.76 -9.79
C HIS A 163 -3.56 6.78 -10.92
N ALA A 164 -2.70 7.78 -10.98
CA ALA A 164 -2.87 8.93 -11.86
C ALA A 164 -2.47 8.60 -13.29
N GLN A 165 -3.44 8.14 -14.09
CA GLN A 165 -3.25 7.74 -15.48
C GLN A 165 -4.52 8.06 -16.27
N GLU A 166 -4.46 9.08 -17.15
CA GLU A 166 -5.57 9.31 -18.09
C GLU A 166 -5.61 8.17 -19.13
N PRO A 167 -6.61 7.28 -19.09
CA PRO A 167 -6.58 6.04 -19.87
C PRO A 167 -6.58 6.27 -21.38
N ARG A 168 -7.22 7.35 -21.84
CA ARG A 168 -7.29 7.69 -23.27
C ARG A 168 -5.97 8.23 -23.83
N LEU A 169 -5.10 8.80 -22.98
CA LEU A 169 -3.77 9.28 -23.37
C LEU A 169 -2.69 8.21 -23.30
N THR A 170 -2.98 7.09 -22.64
CA THR A 170 -2.00 6.01 -22.44
C THR A 170 -2.33 4.74 -23.21
N GLU A 171 -3.42 4.74 -23.97
CA GLU A 171 -3.85 3.57 -24.75
C GLU A 171 -2.77 3.16 -25.78
N GLY A 172 -2.32 1.91 -25.67
CA GLY A 172 -1.28 1.35 -26.56
C GLY A 172 0.13 1.88 -26.30
N ALA A 173 0.36 2.74 -25.30
CA ALA A 173 1.68 3.23 -24.96
C ALA A 173 2.58 2.08 -24.46
N GLN A 174 3.84 2.09 -24.90
CA GLN A 174 4.81 1.04 -24.60
C GLN A 174 6.02 1.54 -23.79
N MET A 175 6.22 2.84 -23.73
CA MET A 175 7.30 3.49 -23.00
C MET A 175 6.96 4.95 -22.73
N ASN A 176 7.81 5.63 -21.98
CA ASN A 176 7.67 7.08 -21.78
C ASN A 176 7.79 7.83 -23.12
N GLU A 177 6.91 8.80 -23.34
CA GLU A 177 7.00 9.69 -24.51
C GLU A 177 8.23 10.57 -24.42
N GLY A 178 9.07 10.57 -25.47
CA GLY A 178 10.27 11.37 -25.52
C GLY A 178 11.14 11.05 -26.76
N VAL A 179 12.38 11.48 -26.73
CA VAL A 179 13.32 11.28 -27.85
C VAL A 179 13.46 9.80 -28.21
N VAL A 180 13.61 8.93 -27.21
CA VAL A 180 13.80 7.48 -27.45
C VAL A 180 12.56 6.84 -28.06
N SER A 181 11.35 7.17 -27.59
CA SER A 181 10.13 6.64 -28.20
C SER A 181 9.96 7.09 -29.63
N ALA A 182 10.31 8.34 -29.92
CA ALA A 182 10.28 8.89 -31.28
C ALA A 182 11.31 8.21 -32.20
N GLU A 183 12.54 7.99 -31.75
CA GLU A 183 13.61 7.29 -32.50
C GLU A 183 13.23 5.84 -32.79
N LEU A 184 12.57 5.16 -31.84
CA LEU A 184 12.15 3.77 -32.01
C LEU A 184 10.81 3.63 -32.76
N GLY A 185 10.08 4.71 -32.99
CA GLY A 185 8.75 4.69 -33.60
C GLY A 185 7.70 3.97 -32.72
N LEU A 186 7.88 4.00 -31.41
CA LEU A 186 6.97 3.36 -30.46
C LEU A 186 6.01 4.39 -29.84
N PRO A 187 4.72 4.01 -29.61
CA PRO A 187 3.77 4.87 -28.90
C PRO A 187 4.28 5.23 -27.52
N GLY A 188 4.33 6.53 -27.22
CA GLY A 188 4.79 7.05 -25.94
C GLY A 188 3.65 7.29 -24.95
N TRP A 189 3.96 7.21 -23.67
CA TRP A 189 3.12 7.62 -22.56
C TRP A 189 3.47 9.07 -22.22
N PRO A 190 2.60 10.03 -22.50
CA PRO A 190 2.90 11.45 -22.30
C PRO A 190 2.79 11.81 -20.80
N ALA A 191 3.66 12.69 -20.31
CA ALA A 191 3.63 13.17 -18.92
C ALA A 191 2.28 13.79 -18.52
N VAL A 192 1.62 14.47 -19.46
CA VAL A 192 0.30 15.06 -19.25
C VAL A 192 -0.78 14.05 -18.86
N ALA A 193 -0.58 12.76 -19.16
CA ALA A 193 -1.53 11.71 -18.75
C ALA A 193 -1.61 11.56 -17.21
N GLU A 194 -0.52 11.80 -16.50
CA GLU A 194 -0.48 11.83 -15.05
C GLU A 194 -0.89 13.21 -14.52
N GLU A 195 -0.30 14.28 -15.06
CA GLU A 195 -0.54 15.67 -14.65
C GLU A 195 -2.02 16.06 -14.72
N ALA A 196 -2.73 15.66 -15.78
CA ALA A 196 -4.15 15.99 -15.98
C ALA A 196 -5.05 15.33 -14.92
N ILE A 197 -4.71 14.12 -14.44
CA ILE A 197 -5.46 13.43 -13.39
C ILE A 197 -5.23 14.12 -12.04
N ILE A 198 -4.02 14.56 -11.77
CA ILE A 198 -3.66 15.21 -10.49
C ILE A 198 -4.22 16.63 -10.41
N ALA A 199 -4.26 17.33 -11.54
CA ALA A 199 -4.65 18.75 -11.60
C ALA A 199 -6.15 19.01 -11.45
N ARG A 200 -7.02 18.02 -11.67
CA ARG A 200 -8.48 18.17 -11.67
C ARG A 200 -9.21 17.82 -10.35
#